data_edd63b38ef13804147a1cd7bf549c8e2
#
_entry.id   edd63b38ef13804147a1cd7bf549c8e2
#
_cell.length_a   1.000
_cell.length_b   1.000
_cell.length_c   1.000
_cell.angle_alpha   90.00
_cell.angle_beta   90.00
_cell.angle_gamma   90.00
#
_symmetry.space_group_name_H-M   'P 1'
#
loop_
_entity.id
_entity.type
_entity.pdbx_description
1 polymer ?
#
loop_
_entity_poly.entity_id
_entity_poly.type
_entity_poly.pdbx_seq_one_letter_code
_entity_poly.pdbx_strand_id
1 'polypeptide(L)'
;MKKFYPFKQKSWIYILSILAIIILIIFMIVKILSVAGVGNLVSYHHTEDIVAIVIMGVVAIILAIFVFLCGLSLGKNHVFYVMGFLVERIKYEDIIVVNMDTAGEFMLIYYKVKRRGMVKDKKTGLNADVIMVNCKNQYFDNIIDGLRKKHPSIVVEFVTAPPKGVRKR
;
A
#
# COMPACT_ATOMS: atom_id res chain seq x y z
N MET A 1 12.43 -0.40 -16.77
CA MET A 1 11.03 -0.42 -16.33
C MET A 1 10.97 -0.48 -14.81
N LYS A 2 10.10 0.30 -14.18
CA LYS A 2 9.81 0.17 -12.75
C LYS A 2 8.99 -1.11 -12.54
N LYS A 3 9.49 -2.05 -11.74
CA LYS A 3 8.72 -3.24 -11.36
C LYS A 3 7.88 -2.90 -10.13
N PHE A 4 6.58 -3.15 -10.19
CA PHE A 4 5.64 -2.96 -9.09
C PHE A 4 5.19 -4.33 -8.57
N TYR A 5 5.27 -4.52 -7.26
CA TYR A 5 4.89 -5.75 -6.56
C TYR A 5 3.72 -5.43 -5.64
N PRO A 6 2.49 -5.80 -6.01
CA PRO A 6 1.31 -5.52 -5.19
C PRO A 6 1.34 -6.31 -3.88
N PHE A 7 0.85 -5.70 -2.81
CA PHE A 7 0.73 -6.38 -1.53
C PHE A 7 -0.39 -7.42 -1.56
N LYS A 8 -0.16 -8.51 -0.82
CA LYS A 8 -1.17 -9.55 -0.61
C LYS A 8 -2.22 -9.00 0.36
N GLN A 9 -3.37 -8.61 -0.15
CA GLN A 9 -4.50 -8.26 0.69
C GLN A 9 -5.24 -9.52 1.15
N LYS A 10 -5.80 -9.50 2.37
CA LYS A 10 -6.69 -10.59 2.82
C LYS A 10 -7.87 -10.66 1.84
N SER A 11 -8.09 -11.82 1.24
CA SER A 11 -9.10 -12.00 0.16
C SER A 11 -10.46 -11.43 0.51
N TRP A 12 -10.93 -11.56 1.74
CA TRP A 12 -12.22 -11.03 2.16
C TRP A 12 -12.27 -9.49 2.19
N ILE A 13 -11.18 -8.81 2.60
CA ILE A 13 -11.09 -7.35 2.59
C ILE A 13 -11.12 -6.84 1.15
N TYR A 14 -10.39 -7.51 0.26
CA TYR A 14 -10.37 -7.17 -1.17
C TYR A 14 -11.76 -7.31 -1.80
N ILE A 15 -12.45 -8.44 -1.54
CA ILE A 15 -13.81 -8.70 -2.02
C ILE A 15 -14.79 -7.65 -1.49
N LEU A 16 -14.76 -7.37 -0.17
CA LEU A 16 -15.62 -6.36 0.44
C LEU A 16 -15.39 -4.96 -0.13
N SER A 17 -14.12 -4.60 -0.36
CA SER A 17 -13.79 -3.29 -0.94
C SER A 17 -14.28 -3.15 -2.38
N ILE A 18 -14.13 -4.20 -3.20
CA ILE A 18 -14.69 -4.21 -4.57
C ILE A 18 -16.20 -4.13 -4.52
N LEU A 19 -16.86 -4.91 -3.66
CA LEU A 19 -18.31 -4.88 -3.50
C LEU A 19 -18.79 -3.47 -3.10
N ALA A 20 -18.13 -2.83 -2.15
CA ALA A 20 -18.42 -1.47 -1.73
C ALA A 20 -18.28 -0.46 -2.89
N ILE A 21 -17.24 -0.58 -3.71
CA ILE A 21 -17.05 0.27 -4.90
C ILE A 21 -18.20 0.05 -5.90
N ILE A 22 -18.58 -1.20 -6.15
CA ILE A 22 -19.69 -1.53 -7.06
C ILE A 22 -21.01 -0.92 -6.56
N ILE A 23 -21.30 -1.07 -5.26
CA ILE A 23 -22.51 -0.50 -4.65
C ILE A 23 -22.51 1.03 -4.79
N LEU A 24 -21.39 1.71 -4.50
CA LEU A 24 -21.27 3.16 -4.66
C LEU A 24 -21.51 3.60 -6.11
N ILE A 25 -20.99 2.87 -7.09
CA ILE A 25 -21.19 3.16 -8.51
C ILE A 25 -22.67 3.00 -8.88
N ILE A 26 -23.33 1.95 -8.41
CA ILE A 26 -24.76 1.72 -8.67
C ILE A 26 -25.59 2.87 -8.10
N PHE A 27 -25.35 3.24 -6.83
CA PHE A 27 -26.06 4.38 -6.21
C PHE A 27 -25.80 5.69 -6.96
N MET A 28 -24.56 5.94 -7.39
CA MET A 28 -24.22 7.12 -8.17
C MET A 28 -24.97 7.14 -9.51
N ILE A 29 -25.09 6.02 -10.22
CA ILE A 29 -25.86 5.91 -11.46
C ILE A 29 -27.34 6.21 -11.21
N VAL A 30 -27.93 5.62 -10.16
CA VAL A 30 -29.33 5.88 -9.80
C VAL A 30 -29.58 7.36 -9.52
N LYS A 31 -28.66 8.02 -8.79
CA LYS A 31 -28.75 9.46 -8.51
C LYS A 31 -28.59 10.32 -9.77
N ILE A 32 -27.68 9.96 -10.68
CA ILE A 32 -27.52 10.64 -11.97
C ILE A 32 -28.82 10.54 -12.80
N LEU A 33 -29.41 9.35 -12.89
CA LEU A 33 -30.65 9.14 -13.62
C LEU A 33 -31.82 9.93 -12.99
N SER A 34 -31.85 10.03 -11.65
CA SER A 34 -32.83 10.83 -10.91
C SER A 34 -32.71 12.33 -11.24
N VAL A 35 -31.49 12.86 -11.23
CA VAL A 35 -31.21 14.28 -11.57
C VAL A 35 -31.54 14.55 -13.06
N ALA A 36 -31.27 13.58 -13.94
CA ALA A 36 -31.56 13.69 -15.36
C ALA A 36 -33.06 13.54 -15.70
N GLY A 37 -33.92 13.23 -14.72
CA GLY A 37 -35.36 13.05 -14.93
C GLY A 37 -35.72 11.83 -15.78
N VAL A 38 -34.89 10.79 -15.79
CA VAL A 38 -35.10 9.59 -16.59
C VAL A 38 -36.09 8.64 -15.88
N GLY A 39 -37.16 8.31 -16.54
CA GLY A 39 -38.23 7.43 -16.02
C GLY A 39 -39.05 8.11 -14.92
N ASN A 40 -39.50 7.33 -13.92
CA ASN A 40 -40.25 7.83 -12.77
C ASN A 40 -39.33 8.33 -11.62
N LEU A 41 -38.02 8.39 -11.86
CA LEU A 41 -37.02 8.84 -10.88
C LEU A 41 -36.83 10.36 -11.03
N VAL A 42 -37.75 11.15 -10.48
CA VAL A 42 -37.63 12.61 -10.49
C VAL A 42 -37.06 13.06 -9.15
N SER A 43 -35.96 13.80 -9.19
CA SER A 43 -35.39 14.40 -7.99
C SER A 43 -36.07 15.71 -7.67
N TYR A 44 -36.56 15.84 -6.43
CA TYR A 44 -37.06 17.10 -5.87
C TYR A 44 -35.94 17.94 -5.22
N HIS A 45 -34.75 17.35 -5.04
CA HIS A 45 -33.58 17.95 -4.35
C HIS A 45 -32.33 17.91 -5.22
N HIS A 46 -32.38 18.53 -6.39
CA HIS A 46 -31.27 18.48 -7.38
C HIS A 46 -29.92 18.83 -6.80
N THR A 47 -29.83 19.88 -5.98
CA THR A 47 -28.55 20.32 -5.39
C THR A 47 -27.96 19.27 -4.44
N GLU A 48 -28.81 18.68 -3.57
CA GLU A 48 -28.39 17.65 -2.62
C GLU A 48 -27.96 16.38 -3.34
N ASP A 49 -28.66 16.00 -4.40
CA ASP A 49 -28.32 14.84 -5.20
C ASP A 49 -27.01 15.03 -5.96
N ILE A 50 -26.73 16.21 -6.48
CA ILE A 50 -25.43 16.52 -7.12
C ILE A 50 -24.29 16.43 -6.10
N VAL A 51 -24.48 17.00 -4.92
CA VAL A 51 -23.49 16.91 -3.83
C VAL A 51 -23.25 15.45 -3.44
N ALA A 52 -24.31 14.64 -3.32
CA ALA A 52 -24.20 13.22 -3.01
C ALA A 52 -23.42 12.45 -4.08
N ILE A 53 -23.66 12.72 -5.37
CA ILE A 53 -22.91 12.11 -6.50
C ILE A 53 -21.42 12.43 -6.39
N VAL A 54 -21.06 13.70 -6.13
CA VAL A 54 -19.67 14.10 -6.00
C VAL A 54 -19.00 13.40 -4.82
N ILE A 55 -19.65 13.37 -3.65
CA ILE A 55 -19.11 12.70 -2.46
C ILE A 55 -18.91 11.20 -2.72
N MET A 56 -19.90 10.51 -3.28
CA MET A 56 -19.80 9.08 -3.60
C MET A 56 -18.68 8.80 -4.61
N GLY A 57 -18.53 9.65 -5.63
CA GLY A 57 -17.44 9.56 -6.59
C GLY A 57 -16.06 9.69 -5.93
N VAL A 58 -15.88 10.68 -5.07
CA VAL A 58 -14.63 10.88 -4.33
C VAL A 58 -14.33 9.68 -3.43
N VAL A 59 -15.32 9.18 -2.69
CA VAL A 59 -15.14 8.00 -1.81
C VAL A 59 -14.79 6.76 -2.63
N ALA A 60 -15.44 6.53 -3.77
CA ALA A 60 -15.13 5.40 -4.64
C ALA A 60 -13.69 5.47 -5.18
N ILE A 61 -13.22 6.65 -5.59
CA ILE A 61 -11.83 6.88 -6.03
C ILE A 61 -10.84 6.61 -4.90
N ILE A 62 -11.11 7.11 -3.69
CA ILE A 62 -10.25 6.87 -2.52
C ILE A 62 -10.14 5.38 -2.24
N LEU A 63 -11.27 4.65 -2.20
CA LEU A 63 -11.28 3.21 -2.00
C LEU A 63 -10.50 2.47 -3.10
N ALA A 64 -10.70 2.84 -4.37
CA ALA A 64 -9.97 2.26 -5.49
C ALA A 64 -8.44 2.45 -5.35
N ILE A 65 -7.98 3.64 -4.95
CA ILE A 65 -6.58 3.93 -4.70
C ILE A 65 -6.02 3.00 -3.61
N PHE A 66 -6.73 2.84 -2.49
CA PHE A 66 -6.29 1.93 -1.41
C PHE A 66 -6.29 0.46 -1.83
N VAL A 67 -7.21 0.04 -2.70
CA VAL A 67 -7.28 -1.34 -3.19
C VAL A 67 -6.19 -1.66 -4.21
N PHE A 68 -5.94 -0.75 -5.17
CA PHE A 68 -5.10 -1.05 -6.33
C PHE A 68 -3.68 -0.48 -6.24
N LEU A 69 -3.44 0.55 -5.42
CA LEU A 69 -2.15 1.23 -5.35
C LEU A 69 -1.35 0.93 -4.08
N CYS A 70 -1.55 -0.25 -3.45
CA CYS A 70 -0.71 -0.69 -2.35
C CYS A 70 0.32 -1.70 -2.83
N GLY A 71 1.61 -1.40 -2.63
CA GLY A 71 2.67 -2.29 -3.08
C GLY A 71 4.07 -1.72 -2.91
N LEU A 72 5.05 -2.51 -3.33
CA LEU A 72 6.45 -2.13 -3.40
C LEU A 72 6.86 -1.89 -4.85
N SER A 73 7.58 -0.82 -5.12
CA SER A 73 8.13 -0.55 -6.45
C SER A 73 9.64 -0.32 -6.38
N LEU A 74 10.38 -1.04 -7.22
CA LEU A 74 11.82 -0.88 -7.36
C LEU A 74 12.12 0.16 -8.46
N GLY A 75 12.48 1.37 -8.05
CA GLY A 75 12.90 2.44 -8.95
C GLY A 75 14.37 2.38 -9.34
N LYS A 76 14.88 3.43 -9.99
CA LYS A 76 16.29 3.52 -10.38
C LYS A 76 17.21 3.64 -9.16
N ASN A 77 16.89 4.55 -8.23
CA ASN A 77 17.73 4.91 -7.09
C ASN A 77 17.02 4.69 -5.73
N HIS A 78 15.74 4.36 -5.74
CA HIS A 78 14.92 4.26 -4.54
C HIS A 78 13.98 3.07 -4.62
N VAL A 79 13.68 2.50 -3.46
CA VAL A 79 12.52 1.66 -3.23
C VAL A 79 11.36 2.57 -2.86
N PHE A 80 10.21 2.36 -3.48
CA PHE A 80 8.98 3.06 -3.16
C PHE A 80 8.04 2.09 -2.46
N TYR A 81 7.71 2.38 -1.23
CA TYR A 81 6.67 1.71 -0.49
C TYR A 81 5.39 2.54 -0.60
N VAL A 82 4.37 1.97 -1.22
CA VAL A 82 3.12 2.66 -1.53
C VAL A 82 1.99 2.04 -0.72
N MET A 83 1.30 2.85 0.04
CA MET A 83 0.15 2.45 0.84
C MET A 83 -0.98 3.47 0.64
N GLY A 84 -1.73 3.29 -0.44
CA GLY A 84 -2.71 4.28 -0.89
C GLY A 84 -2.05 5.59 -1.29
N PHE A 85 -2.34 6.67 -0.56
CA PHE A 85 -1.74 8.00 -0.79
C PHE A 85 -0.36 8.18 -0.14
N LEU A 86 -0.01 7.30 0.80
CA LEU A 86 1.29 7.37 1.47
C LEU A 86 2.34 6.72 0.58
N VAL A 87 3.35 7.49 0.21
CA VAL A 87 4.49 7.01 -0.57
C VAL A 87 5.76 7.27 0.21
N GLU A 88 6.39 6.20 0.68
CA GLU A 88 7.69 6.27 1.33
C GLU A 88 8.78 5.97 0.31
N ARG A 89 9.81 6.83 0.29
CA ARG A 89 10.96 6.71 -0.61
C ARG A 89 12.19 6.33 0.20
N ILE A 90 12.71 5.14 -0.04
CA ILE A 90 13.87 4.60 0.66
C ILE A 90 15.00 4.49 -0.36
N LYS A 91 16.14 5.12 -0.09
CA LYS A 91 17.32 4.92 -0.92
C LYS A 91 17.90 3.54 -0.69
N TYR A 92 18.45 2.93 -1.73
CA TYR A 92 19.10 1.62 -1.60
C TYR A 92 20.26 1.64 -0.59
N GLU A 93 21.03 2.72 -0.55
CA GLU A 93 22.15 2.93 0.39
C GLU A 93 21.72 3.06 1.87
N ASP A 94 20.45 3.41 2.11
CA ASP A 94 19.90 3.53 3.45
C ASP A 94 19.33 2.19 3.97
N ILE A 95 19.22 1.16 3.13
CA ILE A 95 18.77 -0.18 3.56
C ILE A 95 19.87 -0.84 4.37
N ILE A 96 19.52 -1.28 5.58
CA ILE A 96 20.44 -1.90 6.53
C ILE A 96 20.43 -3.41 6.35
N VAL A 97 19.25 -4.01 6.43
CA VAL A 97 19.03 -5.44 6.35
C VAL A 97 17.62 -5.75 5.85
N VAL A 98 17.50 -6.84 5.15
CA VAL A 98 16.22 -7.39 4.70
C VAL A 98 16.01 -8.71 5.42
N ASN A 99 15.00 -8.78 6.29
CA ASN A 99 14.63 -9.99 6.98
C ASN A 99 13.46 -10.64 6.25
N MET A 100 13.64 -11.87 5.82
CA MET A 100 12.63 -12.66 5.13
C MET A 100 12.12 -13.76 6.04
N ASP A 101 10.81 -13.90 6.13
CA ASP A 101 10.19 -15.01 6.85
C ASP A 101 10.49 -16.34 6.15
N THR A 102 10.87 -17.35 6.92
CA THR A 102 11.16 -18.70 6.38
C THR A 102 9.95 -19.36 5.73
N ALA A 103 8.73 -19.01 6.18
CA ALA A 103 7.48 -19.43 5.54
C ALA A 103 7.13 -18.62 4.28
N GLY A 104 7.87 -17.55 3.99
CA GLY A 104 7.62 -16.68 2.85
C GLY A 104 6.33 -15.85 2.98
N GLU A 105 5.86 -15.58 4.18
CA GLU A 105 4.62 -14.82 4.39
C GLU A 105 4.86 -13.32 4.38
N PHE A 106 6.03 -12.85 4.82
CA PHE A 106 6.37 -11.44 4.87
C PHE A 106 7.88 -11.21 4.68
N MET A 107 8.22 -9.97 4.34
CA MET A 107 9.59 -9.46 4.29
C MET A 107 9.64 -8.14 5.06
N LEU A 108 10.65 -7.96 5.90
CA LEU A 108 10.90 -6.73 6.64
C LEU A 108 12.13 -6.03 6.05
N ILE A 109 11.99 -4.80 5.63
CA ILE A 109 13.10 -3.98 5.14
C ILE A 109 13.41 -2.93 6.19
N TYR A 110 14.56 -3.06 6.84
CA TYR A 110 15.08 -2.11 7.81
C TYR A 110 15.93 -1.07 7.09
N TYR A 111 15.69 0.21 7.36
CA TYR A 111 16.39 1.30 6.70
C TYR A 111 16.68 2.47 7.65
N LYS A 112 17.76 3.22 7.35
CA LYS A 112 18.16 4.41 8.11
C LYS A 112 17.18 5.55 7.88
N VAL A 113 16.75 6.20 8.96
CA VAL A 113 15.87 7.37 8.90
C VAL A 113 16.65 8.62 9.31
N LYS A 114 16.67 9.62 8.43
CA LYS A 114 17.31 10.91 8.69
C LYS A 114 16.38 11.92 9.41
N ARG A 115 15.39 11.47 10.20
CA ARG A 115 14.50 12.39 10.91
C ARG A 115 15.12 12.87 12.21
N ARG A 116 15.17 14.20 12.41
CA ARG A 116 15.49 14.82 13.70
C ARG A 116 14.45 14.39 14.73
N GLY A 117 14.88 13.86 15.87
CA GLY A 117 14.01 13.59 17.03
C GLY A 117 13.55 12.14 17.24
N MET A 118 13.97 11.17 16.43
CA MET A 118 13.66 9.76 16.74
C MET A 118 14.64 9.17 17.75
N VAL A 119 14.08 8.36 18.66
CA VAL A 119 14.86 7.60 19.65
C VAL A 119 15.73 6.59 18.93
N LYS A 120 17.04 6.68 19.15
CA LYS A 120 18.01 5.69 18.63
C LYS A 120 17.61 4.29 19.11
N ASP A 121 17.65 3.31 18.22
CA ASP A 121 17.52 1.92 18.61
C ASP A 121 18.62 1.59 19.62
N LYS A 122 18.23 1.10 20.82
CA LYS A 122 19.14 0.82 21.93
C LYS A 122 20.20 -0.23 21.59
N LYS A 123 19.95 -1.11 20.60
CA LYS A 123 20.88 -2.17 20.21
C LYS A 123 21.88 -1.75 19.13
N THR A 124 21.47 -0.95 18.18
CA THR A 124 22.31 -0.59 17.02
C THR A 124 22.83 0.85 17.07
N GLY A 125 22.29 1.69 17.96
CA GLY A 125 22.62 3.13 18.03
C GLY A 125 22.19 3.92 16.79
N LEU A 126 21.52 3.29 15.82
CA LEU A 126 21.07 3.87 14.56
C LEU A 126 19.57 4.20 14.62
N ASN A 127 19.20 5.32 14.03
CA ASN A 127 17.79 5.61 13.79
C ASN A 127 17.32 4.75 12.60
N ALA A 128 16.73 3.59 12.91
CA ALA A 128 16.19 2.68 11.91
C ALA A 128 14.66 2.68 11.97
N ASP A 129 14.03 2.60 10.83
CA ASP A 129 12.61 2.29 10.68
C ASP A 129 12.46 0.99 9.89
N VAL A 130 11.27 0.42 9.88
CA VAL A 130 10.99 -0.85 9.23
C VAL A 130 9.70 -0.78 8.44
N ILE A 131 9.76 -1.22 7.20
CA ILE A 131 8.55 -1.49 6.40
C ILE A 131 8.33 -2.98 6.29
N MET A 132 7.06 -3.40 6.42
CA MET A 132 6.66 -4.78 6.20
C MET A 132 6.06 -4.93 4.82
N VAL A 133 6.70 -5.77 4.02
CA VAL A 133 6.25 -6.12 2.67
C VAL A 133 5.54 -7.46 2.74
N ASN A 134 4.25 -7.46 2.48
CA ASN A 134 3.43 -8.66 2.41
C ASN A 134 2.91 -8.79 0.97
N CYS A 135 3.63 -9.56 0.15
CA CYS A 135 3.26 -9.83 -1.24
C CYS A 135 3.17 -11.34 -1.49
N LYS A 136 2.85 -11.75 -2.73
CA LYS A 136 2.87 -13.17 -3.09
C LYS A 136 4.29 -13.71 -3.02
N ASN A 137 4.49 -14.92 -2.49
CA ASN A 137 5.80 -15.56 -2.28
C ASN A 137 6.68 -15.52 -3.55
N GLN A 138 6.09 -15.75 -4.71
CA GLN A 138 6.77 -15.69 -6.01
C GLN A 138 7.46 -14.35 -6.32
N TYR A 139 7.14 -13.29 -5.58
CA TYR A 139 7.74 -11.97 -5.78
C TYR A 139 8.93 -11.71 -4.87
N PHE A 140 9.10 -12.44 -3.77
CA PHE A 140 10.17 -12.18 -2.81
C PHE A 140 11.56 -12.34 -3.44
N ASP A 141 11.79 -13.43 -4.15
CA ASP A 141 13.07 -13.65 -4.87
C ASP A 141 13.34 -12.54 -5.88
N ASN A 142 12.33 -12.17 -6.66
CA ASN A 142 12.44 -11.06 -7.61
C ASN A 142 12.73 -9.70 -6.94
N ILE A 143 12.19 -9.46 -5.74
CA ILE A 143 12.46 -8.25 -4.96
C ILE A 143 13.90 -8.29 -4.45
N ILE A 144 14.34 -9.41 -3.87
CA ILE A 144 15.71 -9.59 -3.36
C ILE A 144 16.73 -9.43 -4.48
N ASP A 145 16.53 -10.09 -5.61
CA ASP A 145 17.39 -9.95 -6.78
C ASP A 145 17.43 -8.50 -7.29
N GLY A 146 16.28 -7.86 -7.33
CA GLY A 146 16.18 -6.45 -7.70
C GLY A 146 16.93 -5.53 -6.73
N LEU A 147 16.85 -5.80 -5.43
CA LEU A 147 17.58 -5.07 -4.39
C LEU A 147 19.09 -5.32 -4.51
N ARG A 148 19.53 -6.57 -4.59
CA ARG A 148 20.94 -6.95 -4.74
C ARG A 148 21.57 -6.40 -6.00
N LYS A 149 20.83 -6.37 -7.11
CA LYS A 149 21.31 -5.77 -8.37
C LYS A 149 21.58 -4.27 -8.22
N LYS A 150 20.89 -3.58 -7.32
CA LYS A 150 21.06 -2.14 -7.07
C LYS A 150 22.04 -1.83 -5.95
N HIS A 151 22.13 -2.71 -4.98
CA HIS A 151 23.03 -2.60 -3.83
C HIS A 151 23.54 -3.99 -3.44
N PRO A 152 24.65 -4.45 -4.01
CA PRO A 152 25.16 -5.83 -3.82
C PRO A 152 25.49 -6.19 -2.37
N SER A 153 25.77 -5.21 -1.52
CA SER A 153 26.08 -5.42 -0.10
C SER A 153 24.86 -5.54 0.82
N ILE A 154 23.63 -5.59 0.27
CA ILE A 154 22.43 -5.79 1.10
C ILE A 154 22.48 -7.18 1.76
N VAL A 155 22.42 -7.17 3.09
CA VAL A 155 22.33 -8.38 3.89
C VAL A 155 20.87 -8.86 3.88
N VAL A 156 20.67 -10.15 3.55
CA VAL A 156 19.36 -10.81 3.62
C VAL A 156 19.45 -11.90 4.67
N GLU A 157 18.62 -11.81 5.69
CA GLU A 157 18.53 -12.76 6.79
C GLU A 157 17.19 -13.49 6.75
N PHE A 158 17.19 -14.78 7.10
CA PHE A 158 15.96 -15.54 7.25
C PHE A 158 15.57 -15.58 8.72
N VAL A 159 14.31 -15.26 9.01
CA VAL A 159 13.77 -15.21 10.38
C VAL A 159 12.53 -16.09 10.47
N THR A 160 12.39 -16.80 11.60
CA THR A 160 11.26 -17.71 11.83
C THR A 160 10.04 -17.04 12.44
N ALA A 161 10.20 -15.80 12.92
CA ALA A 161 9.10 -15.02 13.50
C ALA A 161 9.41 -13.51 13.38
N PRO A 162 8.41 -12.64 13.22
CA PRO A 162 8.61 -11.20 13.26
C PRO A 162 9.13 -10.81 14.66
N PRO A 163 10.11 -9.91 14.75
CA PRO A 163 10.61 -9.44 16.01
C PRO A 163 9.47 -8.83 16.84
N LYS A 164 9.39 -9.22 18.13
CA LYS A 164 8.40 -8.68 19.07
C LYS A 164 8.57 -7.17 19.14
N GLY A 165 7.55 -6.42 18.72
CA GLY A 165 7.55 -4.95 18.76
C GLY A 165 7.39 -4.22 17.44
N VAL A 166 7.36 -4.92 16.31
CA VAL A 166 6.97 -4.33 15.02
C VAL A 166 5.48 -4.04 15.07
N ARG A 167 5.11 -2.78 15.37
CA ARG A 167 3.71 -2.36 15.29
C ARG A 167 3.28 -2.47 13.82
N LYS A 168 2.24 -3.28 13.57
CA LYS A 168 1.47 -3.21 12.33
C LYS A 168 0.86 -1.80 12.28
N ARG A 169 1.46 -0.90 11.53
CA ARG A 169 0.84 0.37 11.16
C ARG A 169 -0.13 0.15 10.03
#